data_53eaecdd646d35ccff25f7b4b00cfb39
#
_entry.id   53eaecdd646d35ccff25f7b4b00cfb39
#
_cell.length_a   1.000
_cell.length_b   1.000
_cell.length_c   1.000
_cell.angle_alpha   90.00
_cell.angle_beta   90.00
_cell.angle_gamma   90.00
#
_symmetry.space_group_name_H-M   'P 1'
#
loop_
_entity.id
_entity.type
_entity.pdbx_description
1 polymer ?
#
loop_
_entity_poly.entity_id
_entity_poly.type
_entity_poly.pdbx_seq_one_letter_code
_entity_poly.pdbx_strand_id
1 'polypeptide(L)'
;MNYDKETVEGFGQEWQAFDQSSVDEHELHALFGRYFDLFPWRVLPENPVGFDMGCGSGRWARFVAPRVDTLHCVDASQRALDVARRNLREMNNCVFHRASVDDTPLPDGSMDFGYSLGVLHHVPDTAAALTACVRKLKPGAPFLVYLYYSFDNRPGWYRRVWRVTDITRRMISRLPFP
;
A
#
# COMPACT_ATOMS: atom_id res chain seq x y z
N MET A 1 -2.22 17.87 5.58
CA MET A 1 -1.70 16.50 5.76
C MET A 1 -2.86 15.53 5.76
N ASN A 2 -2.94 14.66 4.78
CA ASN A 2 -4.02 13.68 4.62
C ASN A 2 -3.60 12.32 5.22
N TYR A 3 -3.34 12.31 6.52
CA TYR A 3 -3.10 11.07 7.27
C TYR A 3 -3.64 11.16 8.70
N ASP A 4 -4.07 10.02 9.23
CA ASP A 4 -4.46 9.85 10.63
C ASP A 4 -3.29 9.27 11.43
N LYS A 5 -2.87 9.98 12.49
CA LYS A 5 -1.68 9.61 13.27
C LYS A 5 -1.85 8.27 13.99
N GLU A 6 -3.03 8.01 14.56
CA GLU A 6 -3.30 6.77 15.29
C GLU A 6 -3.26 5.57 14.34
N THR A 7 -3.84 5.73 13.15
CA THR A 7 -3.80 4.73 12.08
C THR A 7 -2.37 4.43 11.64
N VAL A 8 -1.55 5.47 11.40
CA VAL A 8 -0.14 5.30 10.99
C VAL A 8 0.69 4.62 12.10
N GLU A 9 0.50 5.00 13.36
CA GLU A 9 1.18 4.37 14.49
C GLU A 9 0.74 2.92 14.68
N GLY A 10 -0.56 2.63 14.57
CA GLY A 10 -1.12 1.28 14.66
C GLY A 10 -0.54 0.34 13.60
N PHE A 11 -0.57 0.73 12.33
CA PHE A 11 0.06 -0.05 11.27
C PHE A 11 1.58 -0.18 11.44
N GLY A 12 2.25 0.86 11.94
CA GLY A 12 3.67 0.78 12.22
C GLY A 12 4.02 -0.29 13.28
N GLN A 13 3.18 -0.45 14.31
CA GLN A 13 3.32 -1.48 15.31
C GLN A 13 2.99 -2.87 14.75
N GLU A 14 1.93 -2.97 13.95
CA GLU A 14 1.52 -4.21 13.28
C GLU A 14 2.65 -4.75 12.38
N TRP A 15 3.25 -3.90 11.54
CA TRP A 15 4.35 -4.31 10.67
C TRP A 15 5.63 -4.67 11.44
N GLN A 16 5.86 -4.12 12.62
CA GLN A 16 6.97 -4.55 13.48
C GLN A 16 6.71 -5.91 14.12
N ALA A 17 5.47 -6.18 14.52
CA ALA A 17 5.08 -7.46 15.13
C ALA A 17 4.95 -8.59 14.09
N PHE A 18 4.50 -8.24 12.87
CA PHE A 18 4.24 -9.17 11.76
C PHE A 18 4.99 -8.71 10.51
N ASP A 19 6.31 -8.82 10.54
CA ASP A 19 7.20 -8.38 9.45
C ASP A 19 7.11 -9.25 8.19
N GLN A 20 6.31 -10.32 8.25
CA GLN A 20 6.05 -11.29 7.17
C GLN A 20 7.27 -12.11 6.74
N SER A 21 8.36 -12.09 7.49
CA SER A 21 9.54 -12.91 7.24
C SER A 21 9.27 -14.42 7.34
N SER A 22 8.21 -14.80 8.09
CA SER A 22 7.79 -16.20 8.29
C SER A 22 6.75 -16.70 7.29
N VAL A 23 6.25 -15.84 6.40
CA VAL A 23 5.25 -16.25 5.40
C VAL A 23 5.94 -17.00 4.26
N ASP A 24 5.34 -18.12 3.83
CA ASP A 24 5.86 -18.93 2.74
C ASP A 24 5.96 -18.12 1.44
N GLU A 25 7.09 -18.22 0.74
CA GLU A 25 7.36 -17.45 -0.46
C GLU A 25 6.42 -17.82 -1.62
N HIS A 26 6.01 -19.10 -1.74
CA HIS A 26 5.04 -19.53 -2.74
C HIS A 26 3.66 -18.92 -2.49
N GLU A 27 3.26 -18.83 -1.23
CA GLU A 27 1.98 -18.19 -0.85
C GLU A 27 2.01 -16.70 -1.19
N LEU A 28 3.09 -15.99 -0.83
CA LEU A 28 3.27 -14.58 -1.18
C LEU A 28 3.28 -14.34 -2.68
N HIS A 29 3.95 -15.20 -3.45
CA HIS A 29 3.98 -15.12 -4.90
C HIS A 29 2.58 -15.36 -5.52
N ALA A 30 1.83 -16.33 -5.01
CA ALA A 30 0.46 -16.57 -5.45
C ALA A 30 -0.46 -15.39 -5.14
N LEU A 31 -0.30 -14.76 -3.97
CA LEU A 31 -1.02 -13.54 -3.62
C LEU A 31 -0.63 -12.36 -4.51
N PHE A 32 0.65 -12.20 -4.80
CA PHE A 32 1.13 -11.18 -5.74
C PHE A 32 0.44 -11.34 -7.11
N GLY A 33 0.39 -12.55 -7.66
CA GLY A 33 -0.32 -12.83 -8.91
C GLY A 33 -1.77 -12.34 -8.87
N ARG A 34 -2.52 -12.64 -7.81
CA ARG A 34 -3.94 -12.22 -7.69
C ARG A 34 -4.15 -10.70 -7.78
N TYR A 35 -3.19 -9.90 -7.32
CA TYR A 35 -3.26 -8.44 -7.41
C TYR A 35 -2.70 -7.90 -8.73
N PHE A 36 -1.61 -8.49 -9.22
CA PHE A 36 -0.84 -7.94 -10.32
C PHE A 36 -1.07 -8.63 -11.67
N ASP A 37 -1.91 -9.69 -11.75
CA ASP A 37 -2.25 -10.35 -13.02
C ASP A 37 -2.87 -9.40 -14.05
N LEU A 38 -3.64 -8.40 -13.58
CA LEU A 38 -4.26 -7.39 -14.44
C LEU A 38 -3.33 -6.19 -14.73
N PHE A 39 -2.16 -6.15 -14.09
CA PHE A 39 -1.26 -5.02 -14.27
C PHE A 39 -0.57 -5.09 -15.64
N PRO A 40 -0.63 -4.03 -16.45
CA PRO A 40 -0.18 -4.05 -17.83
C PRO A 40 1.36 -3.87 -17.94
N TRP A 41 2.14 -4.81 -17.45
CA TRP A 41 3.61 -4.78 -17.44
C TRP A 41 4.23 -4.45 -18.81
N ARG A 42 3.56 -4.89 -19.91
CA ARG A 42 4.07 -4.76 -21.28
C ARG A 42 4.02 -3.33 -21.82
N VAL A 43 3.28 -2.41 -21.20
CA VAL A 43 3.21 -1.00 -21.63
C VAL A 43 4.28 -0.13 -20.97
N LEU A 44 5.00 -0.68 -19.99
CA LEU A 44 6.07 0.05 -19.32
C LEU A 44 7.28 0.22 -20.26
N PRO A 45 8.03 1.35 -20.13
CA PRO A 45 9.28 1.53 -20.87
C PRO A 45 10.35 0.52 -20.43
N GLU A 46 11.48 0.50 -21.11
CA GLU A 46 12.59 -0.43 -20.85
C GLU A 46 13.17 -0.28 -19.43
N ASN A 47 13.28 0.95 -18.92
CA ASN A 47 13.79 1.26 -17.58
C ASN A 47 12.72 2.01 -16.78
N PRO A 48 11.67 1.32 -16.31
CA PRO A 48 10.54 1.98 -15.70
C PRO A 48 10.86 2.45 -14.28
N VAL A 49 10.43 3.68 -13.96
CA VAL A 49 10.48 4.27 -12.61
C VAL A 49 9.07 4.37 -12.07
N GLY A 50 8.83 3.83 -10.88
CA GLY A 50 7.49 3.84 -10.30
C GLY A 50 7.46 3.94 -8.79
N PHE A 51 6.26 3.86 -8.21
CA PHE A 51 6.09 3.97 -6.77
C PHE A 51 5.14 2.93 -6.18
N ASP A 52 5.43 2.56 -4.93
CA ASP A 52 4.57 1.84 -3.98
C ASP A 52 4.08 2.83 -2.92
N MET A 53 2.82 3.25 -3.00
CA MET A 53 2.24 4.21 -2.07
C MET A 53 1.58 3.51 -0.88
N GLY A 54 2.22 3.62 0.29
CA GLY A 54 1.91 2.85 1.49
C GLY A 54 2.56 1.47 1.44
N CYS A 55 3.89 1.44 1.29
CA CYS A 55 4.61 0.20 1.04
C CYS A 55 4.63 -0.78 2.23
N GLY A 56 4.31 -0.32 3.44
CA GLY A 56 4.27 -1.13 4.65
C GLY A 56 5.59 -1.87 4.88
N SER A 57 5.53 -3.19 4.99
CA SER A 57 6.70 -4.08 5.14
C SER A 57 7.52 -4.28 3.84
N GLY A 58 7.12 -3.69 2.72
CA GLY A 58 7.72 -3.92 1.40
C GLY A 58 7.28 -5.24 0.74
N ARG A 59 6.18 -5.84 1.23
CA ARG A 59 5.68 -7.14 0.76
C ARG A 59 5.52 -7.23 -0.75
N TRP A 60 4.93 -6.21 -1.37
CA TRP A 60 4.72 -6.18 -2.82
C TRP A 60 5.95 -5.69 -3.57
N ALA A 61 6.68 -4.75 -2.96
CA ALA A 61 7.90 -4.19 -3.53
C ALA A 61 8.96 -5.26 -3.85
N ARG A 62 9.07 -6.33 -3.05
CA ARG A 62 10.00 -7.45 -3.31
C ARG A 62 9.77 -8.16 -4.64
N PHE A 63 8.53 -8.16 -5.15
CA PHE A 63 8.18 -8.77 -6.43
C PHE A 63 8.19 -7.76 -7.59
N VAL A 64 7.99 -6.47 -7.29
CA VAL A 64 7.99 -5.39 -8.29
C VAL A 64 9.41 -4.92 -8.59
N ALA A 65 10.24 -4.74 -7.57
CA ALA A 65 11.60 -4.21 -7.72
C ALA A 65 12.46 -4.96 -8.77
N PRO A 66 12.45 -6.32 -8.85
CA PRO A 66 13.21 -7.03 -9.87
C PRO A 66 12.78 -6.78 -11.32
N ARG A 67 11.66 -6.10 -11.54
CA ARG A 67 11.03 -5.87 -12.86
C ARG A 67 11.18 -4.44 -13.35
N VAL A 68 11.79 -3.56 -12.55
CA VAL A 68 11.81 -2.11 -12.79
C VAL A 68 13.20 -1.55 -12.53
N ASP A 69 13.48 -0.36 -13.09
CA ASP A 69 14.74 0.33 -12.84
C ASP A 69 14.81 0.92 -11.43
N THR A 70 13.77 1.66 -11.05
CA THR A 70 13.69 2.28 -9.73
C THR A 70 12.29 2.18 -9.15
N LEU A 71 12.19 1.74 -7.90
CA LEU A 71 10.95 1.69 -7.14
C LEU A 71 11.01 2.60 -5.92
N HIS A 72 10.19 3.63 -5.92
CA HIS A 72 10.01 4.52 -4.78
C HIS A 72 9.01 3.92 -3.77
N CYS A 73 9.49 3.48 -2.63
CA CYS A 73 8.69 2.95 -1.53
C CYS A 73 8.32 4.10 -0.58
N VAL A 74 7.06 4.48 -0.56
CA VAL A 74 6.55 5.60 0.24
C VAL A 74 5.68 5.08 1.38
N ASP A 75 5.95 5.50 2.61
CA ASP A 75 5.08 5.22 3.76
C ASP A 75 5.16 6.35 4.80
N ALA A 76 4.05 6.64 5.47
CA ALA A 76 4.01 7.65 6.54
C ALA A 76 4.67 7.15 7.84
N SER A 77 4.71 5.84 8.05
CA SER A 77 5.29 5.21 9.24
C SER A 77 6.78 4.92 9.07
N GLN A 78 7.61 5.55 9.91
CA GLN A 78 9.04 5.21 9.96
C GLN A 78 9.27 3.74 10.31
N ARG A 79 8.45 3.18 11.21
CA ARG A 79 8.56 1.77 11.63
C ARG A 79 8.30 0.81 10.47
N ALA A 80 7.30 1.10 9.63
CA ALA A 80 7.01 0.32 8.43
C ALA A 80 8.20 0.37 7.45
N LEU A 81 8.75 1.56 7.21
CA LEU A 81 9.93 1.73 6.34
C LEU A 81 11.18 1.00 6.86
N ASP A 82 11.37 0.92 8.18
CA ASP A 82 12.49 0.19 8.76
C ASP A 82 12.34 -1.32 8.53
N VAL A 83 11.10 -1.83 8.57
CA VAL A 83 10.80 -3.23 8.18
C VAL A 83 11.04 -3.42 6.69
N ALA A 84 10.51 -2.52 5.85
CA ALA A 84 10.68 -2.59 4.40
C ALA A 84 12.16 -2.60 3.99
N ARG A 85 12.99 -1.74 4.59
CA ARG A 85 14.44 -1.71 4.32
C ARG A 85 15.13 -3.04 4.67
N ARG A 86 14.73 -3.68 5.77
CA ARG A 86 15.28 -5.01 6.12
C ARG A 86 14.85 -6.07 5.12
N ASN A 87 13.57 -6.09 4.75
CA ASN A 87 13.02 -7.09 3.84
C ASN A 87 13.54 -6.93 2.40
N LEU A 88 13.86 -5.70 2.00
CA LEU A 88 14.32 -5.34 0.64
C LEU A 88 15.83 -5.03 0.60
N ARG A 89 16.61 -5.46 1.58
CA ARG A 89 18.05 -5.15 1.70
C ARG A 89 18.88 -5.58 0.49
N GLU A 90 18.40 -6.57 -0.27
CA GLU A 90 19.07 -7.08 -1.46
C GLU A 90 18.62 -6.35 -2.74
N MET A 91 17.63 -5.47 -2.64
CA MET A 91 17.07 -4.68 -3.75
C MET A 91 17.73 -3.30 -3.79
N ASN A 92 18.77 -3.15 -4.61
CA ASN A 92 19.55 -1.91 -4.68
C ASN A 92 18.81 -0.75 -5.38
N ASN A 93 17.66 -1.05 -6.00
CA ASN A 93 16.84 -0.11 -6.76
C ASN A 93 15.59 0.39 -6.01
N CYS A 94 15.47 0.08 -4.71
CA CYS A 94 14.41 0.61 -3.86
C CYS A 94 14.84 1.90 -3.17
N VAL A 95 14.07 2.98 -3.35
CA VAL A 95 14.28 4.28 -2.71
C VAL A 95 13.16 4.54 -1.71
N PHE A 96 13.49 4.75 -0.44
CA PHE A 96 12.51 4.84 0.64
C PHE A 96 12.25 6.28 1.06
N HIS A 97 10.97 6.66 1.10
CA HIS A 97 10.52 8.00 1.48
C HIS A 97 9.56 7.92 2.66
N ARG A 98 9.88 8.60 3.75
CA ARG A 98 8.92 8.84 4.83
C ARG A 98 8.07 10.05 4.49
N ALA A 99 6.87 9.80 3.98
CA ALA A 99 5.95 10.84 3.56
C ALA A 99 4.49 10.36 3.62
N SER A 100 3.57 11.30 3.79
CA SER A 100 2.16 11.07 3.52
C SER A 100 1.89 11.13 2.01
N VAL A 101 0.75 10.59 1.59
CA VAL A 101 0.37 10.54 0.17
C VAL A 101 0.29 11.93 -0.48
N ASP A 102 -0.11 12.94 0.28
CA ASP A 102 -0.26 14.33 -0.18
C ASP A 102 1.03 15.15 -0.14
N ASP A 103 2.08 14.65 0.52
CA ASP A 103 3.36 15.36 0.74
C ASP A 103 4.57 14.49 0.34
N THR A 104 4.38 13.62 -0.65
CA THR A 104 5.47 12.79 -1.16
C THR A 104 6.45 13.63 -1.99
N PRO A 105 7.78 13.41 -1.85
CA PRO A 105 8.79 14.19 -2.58
C PRO A 105 8.91 13.81 -4.06
N LEU A 106 8.05 12.93 -4.56
CA LEU A 106 8.05 12.54 -5.97
C LEU A 106 7.61 13.71 -6.85
N PRO A 107 8.31 14.02 -7.95
CA PRO A 107 7.89 15.07 -8.88
C PRO A 107 6.58 14.69 -9.58
N ASP A 108 5.74 15.68 -9.87
CA ASP A 108 4.52 15.48 -10.64
C ASP A 108 4.84 15.06 -12.08
N GLY A 109 4.05 14.15 -12.64
CA GLY A 109 4.19 13.68 -14.02
C GLY A 109 5.50 12.94 -14.34
N SER A 110 6.15 12.35 -13.34
CA SER A 110 7.48 11.74 -13.52
C SER A 110 7.50 10.21 -13.45
N MET A 111 6.46 9.57 -12.93
CA MET A 111 6.43 8.13 -12.72
C MET A 111 5.81 7.39 -13.90
N ASP A 112 6.45 6.29 -14.32
CA ASP A 112 5.98 5.44 -15.43
C ASP A 112 4.86 4.50 -14.99
N PHE A 113 4.74 4.24 -13.69
CA PHE A 113 3.68 3.46 -13.08
C PHE A 113 3.56 3.76 -11.60
N GLY A 114 2.46 3.31 -11.00
CA GLY A 114 2.30 3.35 -9.56
C GLY A 114 1.35 2.27 -9.07
N TYR A 115 1.42 1.98 -7.79
CA TYR A 115 0.40 1.17 -7.13
C TYR A 115 0.22 1.56 -5.67
N SER A 116 -0.98 1.24 -5.15
CA SER A 116 -1.34 1.39 -3.73
C SER A 116 -2.36 0.34 -3.35
N LEU A 117 -1.97 -0.60 -2.52
CA LEU A 117 -2.79 -1.78 -2.22
C LEU A 117 -3.18 -1.84 -0.76
N GLY A 118 -4.46 -1.59 -0.47
CA GLY A 118 -5.02 -1.67 0.87
C GLY A 118 -4.67 -0.48 1.79
N VAL A 119 -4.38 0.70 1.23
CA VAL A 119 -3.86 1.86 1.97
C VAL A 119 -4.78 3.07 1.91
N LEU A 120 -5.14 3.53 0.70
CA LEU A 120 -5.76 4.86 0.51
C LEU A 120 -7.16 5.00 1.14
N HIS A 121 -7.82 3.92 1.51
CA HIS A 121 -9.09 3.98 2.24
C HIS A 121 -8.92 4.20 3.76
N HIS A 122 -7.68 4.21 4.25
CA HIS A 122 -7.36 4.54 5.65
C HIS A 122 -6.98 6.00 5.86
N VAL A 123 -6.84 6.78 4.79
CA VAL A 123 -6.59 8.23 4.92
C VAL A 123 -7.92 9.00 5.02
N PRO A 124 -7.95 10.17 5.68
CA PRO A 124 -9.16 10.96 5.89
C PRO A 124 -9.92 11.31 4.60
N ASP A 125 -9.20 11.64 3.52
CA ASP A 125 -9.77 11.94 2.21
C ASP A 125 -9.15 11.04 1.14
N THR A 126 -9.84 9.94 0.85
CA THR A 126 -9.43 8.95 -0.16
C THR A 126 -9.41 9.54 -1.57
N ALA A 127 -10.32 10.46 -1.91
CA ALA A 127 -10.39 11.05 -3.24
C ALA A 127 -9.20 12.00 -3.49
N ALA A 128 -8.86 12.82 -2.49
CA ALA A 128 -7.65 13.65 -2.54
C ALA A 128 -6.39 12.80 -2.62
N ALA A 129 -6.32 11.69 -1.89
CA ALA A 129 -5.20 10.76 -1.92
C ALA A 129 -5.00 10.11 -3.31
N LEU A 130 -6.09 9.66 -3.93
CA LEU A 130 -6.05 9.13 -5.29
C LEU A 130 -5.55 10.20 -6.29
N THR A 131 -6.07 11.42 -6.17
CA THR A 131 -5.65 12.54 -7.01
C THR A 131 -4.16 12.84 -6.84
N ALA A 132 -3.66 12.83 -5.61
CA ALA A 132 -2.24 13.04 -5.31
C ALA A 132 -1.36 11.96 -5.95
N CYS A 133 -1.77 10.68 -5.90
CA CYS A 133 -1.07 9.59 -6.58
C CYS A 133 -1.05 9.78 -8.10
N VAL A 134 -2.22 10.06 -8.70
CA VAL A 134 -2.35 10.25 -10.16
C VAL A 134 -1.50 11.41 -10.67
N ARG A 135 -1.37 12.50 -9.91
CA ARG A 135 -0.50 13.63 -10.27
C ARG A 135 0.98 13.26 -10.43
N LYS A 136 1.45 12.19 -9.75
CA LYS A 136 2.84 11.73 -9.87
C LYS A 136 3.10 10.96 -11.16
N LEU A 137 2.04 10.40 -11.75
CA LEU A 137 2.13 9.58 -12.95
C LEU A 137 2.26 10.43 -14.22
N LYS A 138 3.05 9.91 -15.14
CA LYS A 138 3.07 10.42 -16.53
C LYS A 138 1.68 10.23 -17.18
N PRO A 139 1.30 11.07 -18.15
CA PRO A 139 0.06 10.86 -18.90
C PRO A 139 0.00 9.45 -19.50
N GLY A 140 -1.09 8.71 -19.21
CA GLY A 140 -1.29 7.34 -19.66
C GLY A 140 -0.56 6.25 -18.88
N ALA A 141 0.21 6.60 -17.85
CA ALA A 141 0.88 5.63 -17.00
C ALA A 141 -0.12 4.79 -16.17
N PRO A 142 0.07 3.46 -16.03
CA PRO A 142 -0.83 2.62 -15.27
C PRO A 142 -0.75 2.87 -13.77
N PHE A 143 -1.91 2.83 -13.11
CA PHE A 143 -2.02 2.90 -11.66
C PHE A 143 -2.87 1.73 -11.13
N LEU A 144 -2.26 0.83 -10.37
CA LEU A 144 -2.97 -0.26 -9.70
C LEU A 144 -3.39 0.17 -8.30
N VAL A 145 -4.69 0.14 -8.05
CA VAL A 145 -5.23 0.50 -6.74
C VAL A 145 -6.16 -0.59 -6.21
N TYR A 146 -6.02 -0.92 -4.91
CA TYR A 146 -6.94 -1.78 -4.20
C TYR A 146 -7.51 -1.05 -2.99
N LEU A 147 -8.84 -0.89 -2.98
CA LEU A 147 -9.59 -0.25 -1.90
C LEU A 147 -10.65 -1.20 -1.35
N TYR A 148 -10.91 -1.12 -0.06
CA TYR A 148 -12.08 -1.76 0.51
C TYR A 148 -13.33 -0.97 0.13
N TYR A 149 -14.41 -1.66 -0.16
CA TYR A 149 -15.67 -1.03 -0.54
C TYR A 149 -16.64 -0.96 0.64
N SER A 150 -17.55 0.02 0.61
CA SER A 150 -18.46 0.34 1.72
C SER A 150 -19.73 -0.51 1.79
N PHE A 151 -19.82 -1.62 1.04
CA PHE A 151 -21.00 -2.48 0.92
C PHE A 151 -22.26 -1.80 0.37
N ASP A 152 -22.14 -0.71 -0.39
CA ASP A 152 -23.27 0.02 -0.96
C ASP A 152 -24.08 -0.84 -1.95
N ASN A 153 -23.44 -1.82 -2.57
CA ASN A 153 -24.01 -2.81 -3.47
C ASN A 153 -24.62 -4.02 -2.75
N ARG A 154 -24.66 -4.05 -1.41
CA ARG A 154 -25.22 -5.15 -0.63
C ARG A 154 -26.61 -4.83 -0.10
N PRO A 155 -27.49 -5.84 0.06
CA PRO A 155 -28.82 -5.66 0.65
C PRO A 155 -28.77 -5.02 2.05
N GLY A 156 -29.79 -4.28 2.43
CA GLY A 156 -29.84 -3.56 3.70
C GLY A 156 -29.64 -4.44 4.94
N TRP A 157 -30.11 -5.70 4.91
CA TRP A 157 -29.90 -6.64 6.01
C TRP A 157 -28.41 -6.98 6.20
N TYR A 158 -27.64 -7.12 5.12
CA TYR A 158 -26.21 -7.37 5.17
C TYR A 158 -25.47 -6.24 5.90
N ARG A 159 -25.81 -4.98 5.59
CA ARG A 159 -25.25 -3.81 6.26
C ARG A 159 -25.60 -3.75 7.75
N ARG A 160 -26.79 -4.24 8.14
CA ARG A 160 -27.17 -4.34 9.56
C ARG A 160 -26.35 -5.39 10.31
N VAL A 161 -26.20 -6.58 9.75
CA VAL A 161 -25.35 -7.65 10.32
C VAL A 161 -23.91 -7.14 10.46
N TRP A 162 -23.37 -6.51 9.43
CA TRP A 162 -22.03 -5.95 9.47
C TRP A 162 -21.85 -4.90 10.58
N ARG A 163 -22.83 -4.01 10.79
CA ARG A 163 -22.76 -3.04 11.92
C ARG A 163 -22.68 -3.72 13.28
N VAL A 164 -23.42 -4.80 13.49
CA VAL A 164 -23.37 -5.56 14.74
C VAL A 164 -22.00 -6.20 14.94
N THR A 165 -21.46 -6.83 13.90
CA THR A 165 -20.11 -7.42 13.95
C THR A 165 -19.01 -6.37 14.10
N ASP A 166 -19.19 -5.16 13.56
CA ASP A 166 -18.25 -4.04 13.72
C ASP A 166 -18.18 -3.55 15.18
N ILE A 167 -19.31 -3.53 15.89
CA ILE A 167 -19.34 -3.22 17.34
C ILE A 167 -18.50 -4.26 18.10
N THR A 168 -18.70 -5.55 17.82
CA THR A 168 -17.94 -6.62 18.45
C THR A 168 -16.44 -6.51 18.15
N ARG A 169 -16.09 -6.24 16.90
CA ARG A 169 -14.69 -6.02 16.47
C ARG A 169 -14.04 -4.84 17.20
N ARG A 170 -14.74 -3.71 17.35
CA ARG A 170 -14.26 -2.54 18.10
C ARG A 170 -14.07 -2.82 19.60
N MET A 171 -14.88 -3.70 20.17
CA MET A 171 -14.69 -4.13 21.56
C MET A 171 -13.44 -5.00 21.70
N ILE A 172 -13.24 -5.95 20.79
CA ILE A 172 -12.08 -6.85 20.78
C ILE A 172 -10.78 -6.08 20.50
N SER A 173 -10.79 -5.10 19.56
CA SER A 173 -9.60 -4.30 19.24
C SER A 173 -9.09 -3.40 20.37
N ARG A 174 -9.89 -3.21 21.44
CA ARG A 174 -9.48 -2.49 22.66
C ARG A 174 -8.84 -3.38 23.72
N LEU A 175 -8.86 -4.69 23.53
CA LEU A 175 -8.17 -5.62 24.42
C LEU A 175 -6.67 -5.56 24.14
N PRO A 176 -5.82 -5.61 25.19
CA PRO A 176 -4.38 -5.69 24.98
C PRO A 176 -4.04 -6.94 24.15
N PHE A 177 -3.16 -6.80 23.20
CA PHE A 177 -2.61 -7.93 22.46
C PHE A 177 -1.91 -8.88 23.42
N PRO A 178 -2.12 -10.21 23.28
CA PRO A 178 -1.41 -11.21 24.09
C PRO A 178 0.10 -11.19 23.81
#